data_119ec3909dc07e00b3689445844b192c
#
_entry.id   119ec3909dc07e00b3689445844b192c
#
_cell.length_a   1.000
_cell.length_b   1.000
_cell.length_c   1.000
_cell.angle_alpha   90.00
_cell.angle_beta   90.00
_cell.angle_gamma   90.00
#
_symmetry.space_group_name_H-M   'P 1'
#
loop_
_entity.id
_entity.type
_entity.pdbx_description
1 polymer ?
#
loop_
_entity_poly.entity_id
_entity_poly.type
_entity_poly.pdbx_seq_one_letter_code
_entity_poly.pdbx_strand_id
1 'polypeptide(L)'
;MKKFLKALKWLFILVFAILIFSILYIRFTRMTDKIIYQPDDGYEVFESRFNHEELFIPVEKDIRIHAVLFKPTSKPIGTIFHHLGNGMTLINSQLQYEPLINKGFQIFAYERRGFAKSEGKDVNSVILKDDAIIIFDEFLELEAVKNTDVILWGQSLGGAFALVNGAERQDKIKGIIVEGTFNSFPEIGKKFASILNLENFKWVVPLIMNNDFPAEEEIKKINKPIVIIHSISDSQVPFELGQNLFNSSNKSTTEFWKIDGKHINGMDGYEEIYVRKFMELIGK
;
A
#
# COMPACT_ATOMS: atom_id res chain seq x y z
N MET A 1 32.05 20.95 -44.16
CA MET A 1 32.26 20.00 -43.06
C MET A 1 32.22 20.62 -41.66
N LYS A 2 33.07 21.60 -41.29
CA LYS A 2 33.07 22.22 -39.94
C LYS A 2 31.72 22.86 -39.50
N LYS A 3 31.01 23.56 -40.41
CA LYS A 3 29.69 24.14 -40.11
C LYS A 3 28.63 23.06 -39.86
N PHE A 4 28.64 21.98 -40.61
CA PHE A 4 27.73 20.84 -40.42
C PHE A 4 27.98 20.15 -39.10
N LEU A 5 29.22 19.86 -38.72
CA LEU A 5 29.56 19.25 -37.41
C LEU A 5 29.15 20.16 -36.22
N LYS A 6 29.30 21.51 -36.39
CA LYS A 6 28.84 22.47 -35.38
C LYS A 6 27.31 22.45 -35.24
N ALA A 7 26.57 22.41 -36.34
CA ALA A 7 25.10 22.29 -36.30
C ALA A 7 24.63 20.98 -35.64
N LEU A 8 25.27 19.87 -35.99
CA LEU A 8 24.98 18.55 -35.38
C LEU A 8 25.24 18.53 -33.88
N LYS A 9 26.35 19.18 -33.41
CA LYS A 9 26.66 19.34 -32.00
C LYS A 9 25.56 20.15 -31.28
N TRP A 10 25.10 21.25 -31.82
CA TRP A 10 24.03 22.04 -31.23
C TRP A 10 22.70 21.34 -31.23
N LEU A 11 22.36 20.58 -32.25
CA LEU A 11 21.18 19.73 -32.30
C LEU A 11 21.23 18.68 -31.20
N PHE A 12 22.36 18.01 -31.02
CA PHE A 12 22.55 17.02 -29.95
C PHE A 12 22.36 17.66 -28.56
N ILE A 13 22.97 18.83 -28.31
CA ILE A 13 22.82 19.55 -27.04
C ILE A 13 21.35 19.94 -26.80
N LEU A 14 20.64 20.39 -27.82
CA LEU A 14 19.22 20.74 -27.73
C LEU A 14 18.37 19.54 -27.39
N VAL A 15 18.54 18.41 -28.09
CA VAL A 15 17.82 17.16 -27.84
C VAL A 15 18.09 16.66 -26.41
N PHE A 16 19.36 16.69 -25.98
CA PHE A 16 19.73 16.28 -24.63
C PHE A 16 19.12 17.18 -23.55
N ALA A 17 19.10 18.51 -23.79
CA ALA A 17 18.46 19.46 -22.87
C ALA A 17 16.93 19.23 -22.77
N ILE A 18 16.26 18.96 -23.90
CA ILE A 18 14.83 18.61 -23.92
C ILE A 18 14.58 17.32 -23.14
N LEU A 19 15.41 16.30 -23.30
CA LEU A 19 15.28 15.03 -22.58
C LEU A 19 15.40 15.24 -21.05
N ILE A 20 16.43 15.95 -20.61
CA ILE A 20 16.61 16.28 -19.20
C ILE A 20 15.42 17.07 -18.67
N PHE A 21 14.99 18.11 -19.40
CA PHE A 21 13.82 18.89 -19.00
C PHE A 21 12.57 18.03 -18.89
N SER A 22 12.33 17.10 -19.83
CA SER A 22 11.19 16.20 -19.81
C SER A 22 11.23 15.26 -18.59
N ILE A 23 12.39 14.69 -18.26
CA ILE A 23 12.60 13.86 -17.07
C ILE A 23 12.28 14.65 -15.80
N LEU A 24 12.86 15.83 -15.67
CA LEU A 24 12.64 16.72 -14.52
C LEU A 24 11.16 17.13 -14.43
N TYR A 25 10.56 17.51 -15.54
CA TYR A 25 9.14 17.87 -15.60
C TYR A 25 8.24 16.74 -15.10
N ILE A 26 8.40 15.53 -15.63
CA ILE A 26 7.62 14.35 -15.21
C ILE A 26 7.78 14.11 -13.71
N ARG A 27 9.03 14.16 -13.22
CA ARG A 27 9.33 13.91 -11.80
C ARG A 27 8.74 14.99 -10.89
N PHE A 28 8.93 16.27 -11.21
CA PHE A 28 8.48 17.39 -10.35
C PHE A 28 6.97 17.58 -10.39
N THR A 29 6.32 17.33 -11.55
CA THR A 29 4.87 17.40 -11.67
C THR A 29 4.16 16.13 -11.17
N ARG A 30 4.91 15.12 -10.73
CA ARG A 30 4.38 13.84 -10.26
C ARG A 30 3.41 13.17 -11.25
N MET A 31 3.71 13.28 -12.55
CA MET A 31 2.84 12.67 -13.58
C MET A 31 2.67 11.16 -13.39
N THR A 32 3.68 10.47 -12.84
CA THR A 32 3.60 9.03 -12.55
C THR A 32 2.54 8.71 -11.49
N ASP A 33 2.32 9.59 -10.53
CA ASP A 33 1.30 9.41 -9.48
C ASP A 33 -0.11 9.36 -10.10
N LYS A 34 -0.38 10.19 -11.12
CA LYS A 34 -1.67 10.19 -11.86
C LYS A 34 -1.94 8.90 -12.64
N ILE A 35 -0.89 8.12 -12.93
CA ILE A 35 -1.01 6.81 -13.58
C ILE A 35 -1.25 5.72 -12.53
N ILE A 36 -0.61 5.84 -11.37
CA ILE A 36 -0.73 4.87 -10.27
C ILE A 36 -2.06 5.03 -9.56
N TYR A 37 -2.37 6.25 -9.14
CA TYR A 37 -3.58 6.56 -8.40
C TYR A 37 -4.63 7.11 -9.37
N GLN A 38 -5.66 6.33 -9.59
CA GLN A 38 -6.78 6.68 -10.47
C GLN A 38 -8.05 6.74 -9.61
N PRO A 39 -8.30 7.89 -8.95
CA PRO A 39 -9.52 8.07 -8.18
C PRO A 39 -10.74 7.86 -9.06
N ASP A 40 -11.73 7.20 -8.51
CA ASP A 40 -13.04 7.04 -9.13
C ASP A 40 -14.13 7.40 -8.12
N ASP A 41 -15.32 7.72 -8.61
CA ASP A 41 -16.46 8.05 -7.75
C ASP A 41 -17.01 6.81 -7.02
N GLY A 42 -16.52 5.61 -7.37
CA GLY A 42 -16.75 4.34 -6.70
C GLY A 42 -18.23 4.03 -6.47
N TYR A 43 -18.73 4.40 -5.29
CA TYR A 43 -20.11 4.16 -4.87
C TYR A 43 -20.61 5.31 -3.98
N GLU A 44 -21.92 5.60 -4.04
CA GLU A 44 -22.55 6.61 -3.19
C GLU A 44 -23.01 6.04 -1.84
N VAL A 45 -23.48 4.79 -1.83
CA VAL A 45 -23.99 4.10 -0.65
C VAL A 45 -23.10 2.94 -0.32
N PHE A 46 -22.61 2.88 0.94
CA PHE A 46 -21.89 1.73 1.46
C PHE A 46 -22.88 0.73 2.04
N GLU A 47 -22.77 -0.53 1.63
CA GLU A 47 -23.56 -1.63 2.17
C GLU A 47 -22.66 -2.76 2.66
N SER A 48 -23.02 -3.34 3.79
CA SER A 48 -22.32 -4.47 4.38
C SER A 48 -23.26 -5.42 5.07
N ARG A 49 -22.97 -6.73 4.97
CA ARG A 49 -23.64 -7.77 5.74
C ARG A 49 -23.12 -7.90 7.18
N PHE A 50 -21.97 -7.28 7.46
CA PHE A 50 -21.35 -7.29 8.79
C PHE A 50 -21.86 -6.14 9.65
N ASN A 51 -21.90 -6.33 10.96
CA ASN A 51 -22.07 -5.22 11.88
C ASN A 51 -20.91 -4.24 11.70
N HIS A 52 -21.23 -2.96 11.47
CA HIS A 52 -20.23 -1.96 11.16
C HIS A 52 -20.62 -0.57 11.62
N GLU A 53 -19.66 0.31 11.61
CA GLU A 53 -19.80 1.74 11.85
C GLU A 53 -19.07 2.49 10.73
N GLU A 54 -19.78 3.35 10.00
CA GLU A 54 -19.18 4.27 9.03
C GLU A 54 -18.61 5.48 9.77
N LEU A 55 -17.42 5.88 9.38
CA LEU A 55 -16.67 6.99 9.94
C LEU A 55 -16.19 7.92 8.83
N PHE A 56 -16.06 9.20 9.15
CA PHE A 56 -15.45 10.19 8.26
C PHE A 56 -14.31 10.88 9.01
N ILE A 57 -13.08 10.45 8.74
CA ILE A 57 -11.88 10.88 9.43
C ILE A 57 -11.34 12.16 8.80
N PRO A 58 -11.25 13.29 9.55
CA PRO A 58 -10.69 14.53 9.03
C PRO A 58 -9.18 14.40 8.83
N VAL A 59 -8.69 14.66 7.61
CA VAL A 59 -7.25 14.70 7.30
C VAL A 59 -6.78 16.11 6.99
N GLU A 60 -7.70 16.99 6.61
CA GLU A 60 -7.50 18.44 6.46
C GLU A 60 -8.80 19.16 6.86
N LYS A 61 -8.75 20.52 6.92
CA LYS A 61 -9.88 21.35 7.37
C LYS A 61 -11.21 20.99 6.69
N ASP A 62 -11.19 20.73 5.38
CA ASP A 62 -12.40 20.51 4.57
C ASP A 62 -12.33 19.16 3.81
N ILE A 63 -11.50 18.22 4.27
CA ILE A 63 -11.32 16.90 3.64
C ILE A 63 -11.43 15.81 4.68
N ARG A 64 -12.42 14.93 4.48
CA ARG A 64 -12.67 13.77 5.32
C ARG A 64 -12.57 12.48 4.51
N ILE A 65 -11.98 11.50 5.11
CA ILE A 65 -11.76 10.17 4.53
C ILE A 65 -12.81 9.21 5.05
N HIS A 66 -13.51 8.56 4.14
CA HIS A 66 -14.48 7.53 4.47
C HIS A 66 -13.77 6.27 4.96
N ALA A 67 -14.15 5.83 6.12
CA ALA A 67 -13.63 4.63 6.77
C ALA A 67 -14.78 3.80 7.37
N VAL A 68 -14.54 2.53 7.57
CA VAL A 68 -15.51 1.61 8.18
C VAL A 68 -14.80 0.77 9.23
N LEU A 69 -15.41 0.70 10.42
CA LEU A 69 -15.04 -0.23 11.47
C LEU A 69 -16.03 -1.41 11.46
N PHE A 70 -15.60 -2.55 10.94
CA PHE A 70 -16.34 -3.81 10.98
C PHE A 70 -16.17 -4.45 12.36
N LYS A 71 -17.27 -4.89 12.96
CA LYS A 71 -17.31 -5.35 14.35
C LYS A 71 -17.73 -6.81 14.44
N PRO A 72 -17.07 -7.64 15.26
CA PRO A 72 -17.58 -8.96 15.61
C PRO A 72 -18.82 -8.84 16.50
N THR A 73 -19.56 -9.93 16.65
CA THR A 73 -20.74 -10.01 17.54
C THR A 73 -20.36 -10.06 19.03
N SER A 74 -19.13 -10.45 19.36
CA SER A 74 -18.58 -10.52 20.71
C SER A 74 -17.59 -9.37 20.97
N LYS A 75 -17.09 -9.30 22.20
CA LYS A 75 -16.00 -8.35 22.53
C LYS A 75 -14.79 -8.66 21.61
N PRO A 76 -14.21 -7.64 20.95
CA PRO A 76 -13.07 -7.86 20.06
C PRO A 76 -11.86 -8.47 20.78
N ILE A 77 -11.18 -9.39 20.12
CA ILE A 77 -9.93 -10.00 20.61
C ILE A 77 -8.69 -9.22 20.18
N GLY A 78 -8.83 -8.36 19.17
CA GLY A 78 -7.82 -7.50 18.59
C GLY A 78 -8.43 -6.68 17.46
N THR A 79 -7.69 -5.69 17.00
CA THR A 79 -8.09 -4.79 15.90
C THR A 79 -7.10 -4.88 14.75
N ILE A 80 -7.61 -5.04 13.55
CA ILE A 80 -6.83 -5.02 12.31
C ILE A 80 -7.07 -3.68 11.64
N PHE A 81 -5.99 -2.94 11.36
CA PHE A 81 -6.01 -1.75 10.51
C PHE A 81 -5.57 -2.15 9.11
N HIS A 82 -6.49 -2.12 8.15
CA HIS A 82 -6.26 -2.62 6.80
C HIS A 82 -6.02 -1.49 5.80
N HIS A 83 -4.83 -1.47 5.22
CA HIS A 83 -4.50 -0.65 4.05
C HIS A 83 -4.84 -1.40 2.77
N LEU A 84 -5.84 -0.93 2.06
CA LEU A 84 -6.34 -1.54 0.81
C LEU A 84 -5.29 -1.48 -0.32
N GLY A 85 -5.30 -2.48 -1.20
CA GLY A 85 -4.54 -2.48 -2.44
C GLY A 85 -5.05 -1.42 -3.45
N ASN A 86 -4.32 -1.23 -4.55
CA ASN A 86 -4.80 -0.35 -5.62
C ASN A 86 -6.00 -1.00 -6.33
N GLY A 87 -7.05 -0.21 -6.58
CA GLY A 87 -8.32 -0.72 -7.14
C GLY A 87 -9.18 -1.53 -6.18
N MET A 88 -8.75 -1.73 -4.92
CA MET A 88 -9.61 -2.27 -3.87
C MET A 88 -10.48 -1.17 -3.26
N THR A 89 -11.72 -1.51 -2.96
CA THR A 89 -12.69 -0.66 -2.25
C THR A 89 -13.16 -1.35 -0.98
N LEU A 90 -13.77 -0.60 -0.07
CA LEU A 90 -14.39 -1.19 1.14
C LEU A 90 -15.45 -2.23 0.77
N ILE A 91 -16.20 -2.02 -0.32
CA ILE A 91 -17.24 -2.96 -0.78
C ILE A 91 -16.63 -4.28 -1.23
N ASN A 92 -15.60 -4.25 -2.11
CA ASN A 92 -15.05 -5.50 -2.64
C ASN A 92 -14.11 -6.19 -1.64
N SER A 93 -13.52 -5.46 -0.69
CA SER A 93 -12.58 -6.01 0.28
C SER A 93 -13.25 -6.67 1.47
N GLN A 94 -14.48 -6.29 1.83
CA GLN A 94 -15.14 -6.81 3.03
C GLN A 94 -15.40 -8.32 2.99
N LEU A 95 -15.47 -8.94 1.81
CA LEU A 95 -15.72 -10.38 1.68
C LEU A 95 -14.60 -11.21 2.32
N GLN A 96 -13.37 -10.74 2.27
CA GLN A 96 -12.23 -11.42 2.89
C GLN A 96 -12.14 -11.22 4.42
N TYR A 97 -13.00 -10.38 5.02
CA TYR A 97 -13.00 -10.11 6.45
C TYR A 97 -13.76 -11.15 7.27
N GLU A 98 -14.64 -11.94 6.64
CA GLU A 98 -15.52 -12.86 7.33
C GLU A 98 -14.78 -13.83 8.27
N PRO A 99 -13.70 -14.51 7.87
CA PRO A 99 -12.99 -15.43 8.75
C PRO A 99 -12.38 -14.73 9.98
N LEU A 100 -11.88 -13.50 9.79
CA LEU A 100 -11.29 -12.71 10.86
C LEU A 100 -12.36 -12.19 11.84
N ILE A 101 -13.49 -11.69 11.31
CA ILE A 101 -14.63 -11.24 12.12
C ILE A 101 -15.22 -12.41 12.92
N ASN A 102 -15.38 -13.57 12.29
CA ASN A 102 -15.87 -14.80 12.94
C ASN A 102 -14.92 -15.28 14.05
N LYS A 103 -13.60 -15.01 13.89
CA LYS A 103 -12.60 -15.29 14.91
C LYS A 103 -12.61 -14.30 16.07
N GLY A 104 -13.28 -13.16 15.90
CA GLY A 104 -13.44 -12.13 16.92
C GLY A 104 -12.59 -10.89 16.72
N PHE A 105 -11.93 -10.71 15.56
CA PHE A 105 -11.27 -9.44 15.24
C PHE A 105 -12.29 -8.39 14.82
N GLN A 106 -12.05 -7.14 15.20
CA GLN A 106 -12.64 -6.01 14.49
C GLN A 106 -11.65 -5.50 13.44
N ILE A 107 -12.17 -4.93 12.34
CA ILE A 107 -11.35 -4.51 11.20
C ILE A 107 -11.70 -3.08 10.86
N PHE A 108 -10.71 -2.19 10.89
CA PHE A 108 -10.82 -0.85 10.37
C PHE A 108 -10.19 -0.81 8.98
N ALA A 109 -10.92 -0.28 8.00
CA ALA A 109 -10.42 -0.04 6.66
C ALA A 109 -10.96 1.29 6.14
N TYR A 110 -10.28 1.89 5.16
CA TYR A 110 -10.63 3.20 4.65
C TYR A 110 -10.40 3.31 3.13
N GLU A 111 -11.20 4.15 2.49
CA GLU A 111 -10.97 4.59 1.11
C GLU A 111 -9.93 5.72 1.11
N ARG A 112 -8.98 5.70 0.16
CA ARG A 112 -8.02 6.79 0.04
C ARG A 112 -8.71 8.08 -0.41
N ARG A 113 -8.05 9.22 -0.18
CA ARG A 113 -8.46 10.54 -0.68
C ARG A 113 -8.86 10.47 -2.16
N GLY A 114 -10.03 11.00 -2.49
CA GLY A 114 -10.56 11.03 -3.85
C GLY A 114 -11.14 9.71 -4.38
N PHE A 115 -11.18 8.66 -3.55
CA PHE A 115 -11.79 7.37 -3.91
C PHE A 115 -13.14 7.21 -3.21
N ALA A 116 -14.12 6.66 -3.93
CA ALA A 116 -15.46 6.38 -3.44
C ALA A 116 -16.06 7.56 -2.65
N LYS A 117 -16.41 7.38 -1.39
CA LYS A 117 -17.00 8.42 -0.52
C LYS A 117 -15.98 9.36 0.13
N SER A 118 -14.67 9.13 -0.07
CA SER A 118 -13.63 10.01 0.47
C SER A 118 -13.52 11.31 -0.30
N GLU A 119 -13.42 12.42 0.42
CA GLU A 119 -13.31 13.76 -0.14
C GLU A 119 -11.89 14.04 -0.69
N GLY A 120 -11.75 15.15 -1.44
CA GLY A 120 -10.48 15.63 -1.98
C GLY A 120 -10.19 15.14 -3.40
N LYS A 121 -9.55 16.01 -4.20
CA LYS A 121 -9.22 15.73 -5.62
C LYS A 121 -7.74 15.69 -5.90
N ASP A 122 -6.93 16.32 -5.04
CA ASP A 122 -5.48 16.32 -5.18
C ASP A 122 -4.92 15.03 -4.61
N VAL A 123 -4.56 14.10 -5.51
CA VAL A 123 -4.06 12.78 -5.16
C VAL A 123 -2.63 12.63 -5.66
N ASN A 124 -1.71 12.45 -4.74
CA ASN A 124 -0.32 12.08 -5.01
C ASN A 124 0.25 11.31 -3.81
N SER A 125 1.38 10.66 -4.02
CA SER A 125 1.97 9.78 -3.02
C SER A 125 2.36 10.47 -1.70
N VAL A 126 2.74 11.76 -1.72
CA VAL A 126 3.07 12.51 -0.49
C VAL A 126 1.81 12.73 0.34
N ILE A 127 0.76 13.27 -0.30
CA ILE A 127 -0.53 13.52 0.36
C ILE A 127 -1.11 12.22 0.93
N LEU A 128 -1.12 11.15 0.13
CA LEU A 128 -1.66 9.87 0.56
C LEU A 128 -0.86 9.24 1.71
N LYS A 129 0.45 9.48 1.77
CA LYS A 129 1.29 9.04 2.90
C LYS A 129 0.93 9.80 4.16
N ASP A 130 0.81 11.12 4.08
CA ASP A 130 0.46 11.97 5.21
C ASP A 130 -0.95 11.64 5.72
N ASP A 131 -1.92 11.48 4.82
CA ASP A 131 -3.27 11.01 5.15
C ASP A 131 -3.25 9.67 5.90
N ALA A 132 -2.47 8.70 5.42
CA ALA A 132 -2.41 7.37 6.05
C ALA A 132 -1.89 7.44 7.50
N ILE A 133 -0.95 8.33 7.80
CA ILE A 133 -0.45 8.56 9.16
C ILE A 133 -1.53 9.22 10.01
N ILE A 134 -2.17 10.29 9.51
CA ILE A 134 -3.24 10.99 10.22
C ILE A 134 -4.41 10.04 10.51
N ILE A 135 -4.86 9.28 9.51
CA ILE A 135 -5.95 8.30 9.66
C ILE A 135 -5.60 7.26 10.72
N PHE A 136 -4.35 6.79 10.75
CA PHE A 136 -3.91 5.82 11.75
C PHE A 136 -3.87 6.44 13.16
N ASP A 137 -3.40 7.68 13.32
CA ASP A 137 -3.41 8.37 14.59
C ASP A 137 -4.85 8.60 15.10
N GLU A 138 -5.78 9.05 14.25
CA GLU A 138 -7.21 9.22 14.58
C GLU A 138 -7.90 7.88 14.91
N PHE A 139 -7.56 6.81 14.16
CA PHE A 139 -8.03 5.46 14.44
C PHE A 139 -7.66 5.00 15.85
N LEU A 140 -6.45 5.29 16.32
CA LEU A 140 -5.98 4.90 17.65
C LEU A 140 -6.77 5.61 18.78
N GLU A 141 -7.39 6.77 18.50
CA GLU A 141 -8.22 7.53 19.43
C GLU A 141 -9.67 7.03 19.51
N LEU A 142 -10.09 6.12 18.64
CA LEU A 142 -11.42 5.52 18.70
C LEU A 142 -11.61 4.71 19.99
N GLU A 143 -12.68 4.96 20.73
CA GLU A 143 -12.98 4.23 21.99
C GLU A 143 -13.03 2.71 21.79
N ALA A 144 -13.50 2.25 20.62
CA ALA A 144 -13.53 0.84 20.26
C ALA A 144 -12.14 0.21 20.08
N VAL A 145 -11.09 1.02 19.91
CA VAL A 145 -9.71 0.59 19.59
C VAL A 145 -8.78 0.71 20.79
N LYS A 146 -8.92 1.75 21.62
CA LYS A 146 -7.99 2.14 22.72
C LYS A 146 -7.49 1.01 23.61
N ASN A 147 -8.26 -0.03 23.80
CA ASN A 147 -7.91 -1.15 24.69
C ASN A 147 -7.79 -2.47 23.93
N THR A 148 -7.43 -2.43 22.65
CA THR A 148 -7.24 -3.62 21.82
C THR A 148 -5.80 -3.72 21.29
N ASP A 149 -5.34 -4.93 21.03
CA ASP A 149 -4.10 -5.18 20.34
C ASP A 149 -4.28 -4.84 18.85
N VAL A 150 -3.42 -3.98 18.30
CA VAL A 150 -3.52 -3.50 16.92
C VAL A 150 -2.53 -4.23 16.01
N ILE A 151 -3.01 -4.71 14.87
CA ILE A 151 -2.20 -5.30 13.79
C ILE A 151 -2.40 -4.45 12.54
N LEU A 152 -1.31 -4.11 11.84
CA LEU A 152 -1.39 -3.55 10.51
C LEU A 152 -1.51 -4.67 9.47
N TRP A 153 -2.40 -4.49 8.53
CA TRP A 153 -2.54 -5.35 7.36
C TRP A 153 -2.48 -4.53 6.08
N GLY A 154 -1.63 -4.92 5.14
CA GLY A 154 -1.52 -4.21 3.87
C GLY A 154 -1.43 -5.17 2.69
N GLN A 155 -2.24 -4.94 1.66
CA GLN A 155 -2.25 -5.75 0.46
C GLN A 155 -1.77 -4.95 -0.76
N SER A 156 -0.86 -5.52 -1.55
CA SER A 156 -0.32 -4.88 -2.76
C SER A 156 0.24 -3.49 -2.44
N LEU A 157 -0.28 -2.43 -3.06
CA LEU A 157 0.04 -1.04 -2.74
C LEU A 157 -0.14 -0.73 -1.23
N GLY A 158 -1.21 -1.26 -0.62
CA GLY A 158 -1.48 -1.08 0.81
C GLY A 158 -0.39 -1.64 1.71
N GLY A 159 0.40 -2.62 1.24
CA GLY A 159 1.55 -3.14 1.98
C GLY A 159 2.65 -2.08 2.17
N ALA A 160 2.89 -1.23 1.17
CA ALA A 160 3.84 -0.13 1.31
C ALA A 160 3.35 0.92 2.34
N PHE A 161 2.04 1.21 2.37
CA PHE A 161 1.42 2.06 3.40
C PHE A 161 1.55 1.45 4.80
N ALA A 162 1.27 0.15 4.94
CA ALA A 162 1.38 -0.54 6.23
C ALA A 162 2.81 -0.51 6.79
N LEU A 163 3.82 -0.62 5.93
CA LEU A 163 5.22 -0.54 6.35
C LEU A 163 5.63 0.87 6.78
N VAL A 164 5.14 1.92 6.09
CA VAL A 164 5.35 3.32 6.51
C VAL A 164 4.71 3.57 7.88
N ASN A 165 3.44 3.25 8.06
CA ASN A 165 2.77 3.42 9.35
C ASN A 165 3.43 2.56 10.44
N GLY A 166 3.86 1.35 10.09
CA GLY A 166 4.57 0.46 11.00
C GLY A 166 5.92 1.01 11.46
N ALA A 167 6.68 1.64 10.57
CA ALA A 167 7.95 2.27 10.92
C ALA A 167 7.77 3.50 11.82
N GLU A 168 6.75 4.32 11.52
CA GLU A 168 6.46 5.57 12.25
C GLU A 168 5.78 5.32 13.62
N ARG A 169 5.00 4.26 13.76
CA ARG A 169 4.12 3.99 14.92
C ARG A 169 4.27 2.57 15.48
N GLN A 170 5.45 1.97 15.40
CA GLN A 170 5.66 0.59 15.83
C GLN A 170 5.38 0.32 17.32
N ASP A 171 5.44 1.33 18.17
CA ASP A 171 5.09 1.24 19.59
C ASP A 171 3.58 1.02 19.82
N LYS A 172 2.74 1.36 18.85
CA LYS A 172 1.27 1.24 18.89
C LYS A 172 0.73 -0.08 18.34
N ILE A 173 1.58 -0.93 17.77
CA ILE A 173 1.14 -2.15 17.09
C ILE A 173 1.80 -3.41 17.67
N LYS A 174 1.17 -4.55 17.47
CA LYS A 174 1.70 -5.87 17.81
C LYS A 174 2.53 -6.47 16.68
N GLY A 175 2.15 -6.22 15.43
CA GLY A 175 2.84 -6.72 14.26
C GLY A 175 2.21 -6.25 12.97
N ILE A 176 2.77 -6.72 11.86
CA ILE A 176 2.38 -6.32 10.51
C ILE A 176 2.24 -7.56 9.63
N ILE A 177 1.18 -7.62 8.84
CA ILE A 177 1.04 -8.59 7.75
C ILE A 177 1.00 -7.79 6.44
N VAL A 178 1.87 -8.13 5.49
CA VAL A 178 1.81 -7.59 4.13
C VAL A 178 1.73 -8.71 3.12
N GLU A 179 0.88 -8.55 2.11
CA GLU A 179 0.67 -9.55 1.07
C GLU A 179 0.81 -8.95 -0.32
N GLY A 180 1.59 -9.61 -1.20
CA GLY A 180 1.74 -9.22 -2.61
C GLY A 180 2.32 -7.82 -2.79
N THR A 181 3.13 -7.33 -1.86
CA THR A 181 3.70 -5.98 -1.91
C THR A 181 5.10 -5.95 -2.52
N PHE A 182 5.62 -4.77 -2.75
CA PHE A 182 6.88 -4.50 -3.44
C PHE A 182 7.83 -3.68 -2.56
N ASN A 183 9.12 -3.74 -2.88
CA ASN A 183 10.17 -3.04 -2.13
C ASN A 183 10.26 -1.54 -2.44
N SER A 184 9.90 -1.10 -3.66
CA SER A 184 9.89 0.33 -4.03
C SER A 184 9.02 0.60 -5.26
N PHE A 185 8.54 1.84 -5.42
CA PHE A 185 7.81 2.29 -6.61
C PHE A 185 8.64 2.20 -7.90
N PRO A 186 9.93 2.58 -7.94
CA PRO A 186 10.73 2.39 -9.13
C PRO A 186 10.85 0.92 -9.58
N GLU A 187 10.96 -0.03 -8.64
CA GLU A 187 11.08 -1.45 -9.00
C GLU A 187 9.78 -2.00 -9.59
N ILE A 188 8.62 -1.70 -9.01
CA ILE A 188 7.34 -2.07 -9.62
C ILE A 188 7.12 -1.31 -10.95
N GLY A 189 7.57 -0.08 -11.07
CA GLY A 189 7.52 0.70 -12.32
C GLY A 189 8.33 0.07 -13.45
N LYS A 190 9.48 -0.54 -13.16
CA LYS A 190 10.26 -1.32 -14.15
C LYS A 190 9.47 -2.53 -14.67
N LYS A 191 8.65 -3.16 -13.83
CA LYS A 191 7.76 -4.24 -14.26
C LYS A 191 6.72 -3.73 -15.27
N PHE A 192 6.09 -2.58 -15.01
CA PHE A 192 5.15 -1.98 -15.95
C PHE A 192 5.82 -1.59 -17.27
N ALA A 193 7.06 -1.08 -17.23
CA ALA A 193 7.83 -0.84 -18.44
C ALA A 193 8.04 -2.12 -19.26
N SER A 194 8.25 -3.27 -18.62
CA SER A 194 8.32 -4.57 -19.31
C SER A 194 7.01 -4.95 -19.99
N ILE A 195 5.89 -4.80 -19.29
CA ILE A 195 4.55 -5.10 -19.83
C ILE A 195 4.26 -4.25 -21.08
N LEU A 196 4.77 -3.02 -21.11
CA LEU A 196 4.64 -2.10 -22.23
C LEU A 196 5.70 -2.32 -23.32
N ASN A 197 6.50 -3.38 -23.25
CA ASN A 197 7.63 -3.66 -24.15
C ASN A 197 8.70 -2.55 -24.18
N LEU A 198 8.89 -1.84 -23.06
CA LEU A 198 9.87 -0.76 -22.88
C LEU A 198 11.13 -1.24 -22.13
N GLU A 199 11.56 -2.48 -22.34
CA GLU A 199 12.71 -3.10 -21.64
C GLU A 199 13.97 -2.23 -21.68
N ASN A 200 14.29 -1.67 -22.87
CA ASN A 200 15.47 -0.84 -23.09
C ASN A 200 15.41 0.52 -22.36
N PHE A 201 14.25 0.90 -21.80
CA PHE A 201 14.03 2.17 -21.14
C PHE A 201 13.83 2.04 -19.61
N LYS A 202 13.96 0.84 -19.03
CA LYS A 202 13.82 0.60 -17.59
C LYS A 202 14.73 1.49 -16.73
N TRP A 203 15.89 1.86 -17.27
CA TRP A 203 16.84 2.75 -16.58
C TRP A 203 16.30 4.18 -16.38
N VAL A 204 15.29 4.59 -17.18
CA VAL A 204 14.64 5.91 -17.02
C VAL A 204 13.68 5.92 -15.83
N VAL A 205 13.08 4.77 -15.48
CA VAL A 205 12.04 4.66 -14.46
C VAL A 205 12.45 5.32 -13.13
N PRO A 206 13.60 5.02 -12.51
CA PRO A 206 14.01 5.67 -11.26
C PRO A 206 14.33 7.16 -11.40
N LEU A 207 14.49 7.66 -12.61
CA LEU A 207 14.70 9.09 -12.86
C LEU A 207 13.39 9.89 -12.89
N ILE A 208 12.28 9.25 -13.31
CA ILE A 208 10.96 9.88 -13.45
C ILE A 208 10.00 9.54 -12.33
N MET A 209 10.14 8.39 -11.66
CA MET A 209 9.29 7.97 -10.54
C MET A 209 9.85 8.43 -9.20
N ASN A 210 8.98 8.97 -8.36
CA ASN A 210 9.28 9.23 -6.96
C ASN A 210 9.13 7.93 -6.15
N ASN A 211 9.87 7.81 -5.04
CA ASN A 211 9.77 6.68 -4.13
C ASN A 211 9.36 7.18 -2.74
N ASP A 212 8.13 7.70 -2.63
CA ASP A 212 7.62 8.27 -1.38
C ASP A 212 7.20 7.20 -0.36
N PHE A 213 7.04 5.96 -0.81
CA PHE A 213 6.84 4.77 0.02
C PHE A 213 8.04 3.81 -0.15
N PRO A 214 9.18 4.12 0.45
CA PRO A 214 10.38 3.31 0.32
C PRO A 214 10.30 2.07 1.24
N ALA A 215 9.41 1.12 0.90
CA ALA A 215 9.10 -0.04 1.73
C ALA A 215 10.34 -0.81 2.18
N GLU A 216 11.36 -0.88 1.32
CA GLU A 216 12.64 -1.50 1.62
C GLU A 216 13.41 -0.75 2.72
N GLU A 217 13.32 0.57 2.81
CA GLU A 217 13.96 1.36 3.85
C GLU A 217 13.13 1.37 5.13
N GLU A 218 11.81 1.39 5.01
CA GLU A 218 10.91 1.40 6.16
C GLU A 218 10.96 0.07 6.92
N ILE A 219 10.99 -1.06 6.23
CA ILE A 219 11.01 -2.38 6.87
C ILE A 219 12.27 -2.59 7.74
N LYS A 220 13.39 -1.95 7.40
CA LYS A 220 14.64 -2.01 8.19
C LYS A 220 14.52 -1.37 9.58
N LYS A 221 13.60 -0.41 9.73
CA LYS A 221 13.36 0.34 10.96
C LYS A 221 12.45 -0.40 11.95
N ILE A 222 11.71 -1.40 11.47
CA ILE A 222 10.67 -2.08 12.23
C ILE A 222 11.26 -3.23 13.04
N ASN A 223 11.04 -3.20 14.35
CA ASN A 223 11.46 -4.24 15.29
C ASN A 223 10.31 -5.13 15.77
N LYS A 224 9.10 -4.92 15.27
CA LYS A 224 7.93 -5.74 15.55
C LYS A 224 7.87 -6.95 14.62
N PRO A 225 7.15 -8.02 15.00
CA PRO A 225 6.93 -9.15 14.10
C PRO A 225 6.29 -8.72 12.77
N ILE A 226 6.83 -9.23 11.66
CA ILE A 226 6.32 -9.00 10.31
C ILE A 226 6.10 -10.34 9.62
N VAL A 227 4.95 -10.52 8.98
CA VAL A 227 4.69 -11.63 8.05
C VAL A 227 4.58 -11.05 6.65
N ILE A 228 5.50 -11.43 5.78
CA ILE A 228 5.43 -11.12 4.35
C ILE A 228 4.85 -12.33 3.65
N ILE A 229 3.73 -12.16 2.95
CA ILE A 229 3.06 -13.20 2.18
C ILE A 229 3.20 -12.85 0.71
N HIS A 230 3.64 -13.82 -0.12
CA HIS A 230 3.76 -13.56 -1.55
C HIS A 230 3.53 -14.83 -2.36
N SER A 231 2.71 -14.72 -3.40
CA SER A 231 2.51 -15.81 -4.34
C SER A 231 3.72 -15.94 -5.28
N ILE A 232 4.21 -17.16 -5.44
CA ILE A 232 5.31 -17.46 -6.38
C ILE A 232 4.88 -17.29 -7.85
N SER A 233 3.58 -17.31 -8.12
CA SER A 233 2.96 -17.16 -9.44
C SER A 233 2.32 -15.77 -9.62
N ASP A 234 2.64 -14.78 -8.78
CA ASP A 234 2.09 -13.44 -8.86
C ASP A 234 2.45 -12.75 -10.19
N SER A 235 1.44 -12.51 -11.01
CA SER A 235 1.60 -11.87 -12.32
C SER A 235 1.55 -10.33 -12.27
N GLN A 236 1.07 -9.75 -11.16
CA GLN A 236 0.95 -8.31 -10.99
C GLN A 236 2.18 -7.71 -10.29
N VAL A 237 2.55 -8.27 -9.15
CA VAL A 237 3.76 -7.89 -8.41
C VAL A 237 4.72 -9.08 -8.41
N PRO A 238 5.84 -9.03 -9.15
CA PRO A 238 6.77 -10.15 -9.23
C PRO A 238 7.23 -10.63 -7.85
N PHE A 239 7.28 -11.96 -7.68
CA PHE A 239 7.72 -12.61 -6.44
C PHE A 239 9.06 -12.08 -5.92
N GLU A 240 9.98 -11.74 -6.84
CA GLU A 240 11.30 -11.20 -6.52
C GLU A 240 11.22 -9.89 -5.71
N LEU A 241 10.17 -9.07 -5.89
CA LEU A 241 10.02 -7.82 -5.15
C LEU A 241 9.67 -8.08 -3.68
N GLY A 242 8.82 -9.08 -3.41
CA GLY A 242 8.57 -9.55 -2.04
C GLY A 242 9.79 -10.22 -1.40
N GLN A 243 10.55 -10.99 -2.19
CA GLN A 243 11.81 -11.61 -1.73
C GLN A 243 12.86 -10.53 -1.40
N ASN A 244 12.97 -9.47 -2.20
CA ASN A 244 13.87 -8.35 -1.93
C ASN A 244 13.46 -7.61 -0.67
N LEU A 245 12.17 -7.39 -0.47
CA LEU A 245 11.64 -6.79 0.76
C LEU A 245 12.00 -7.65 1.98
N PHE A 246 11.77 -8.97 1.91
CA PHE A 246 12.20 -9.89 2.96
C PHE A 246 13.72 -9.81 3.18
N ASN A 247 14.54 -9.80 2.12
CA ASN A 247 16.00 -9.74 2.24
C ASN A 247 16.47 -8.49 3.00
N SER A 248 15.75 -7.39 2.91
CA SER A 248 16.05 -6.13 3.59
C SER A 248 15.54 -6.06 5.03
N SER A 249 14.66 -6.97 5.45
CA SER A 249 14.08 -6.98 6.79
C SER A 249 14.98 -7.61 7.86
N ASN A 250 14.62 -7.39 9.12
CA ASN A 250 15.20 -8.12 10.24
C ASN A 250 14.68 -9.56 10.26
N LYS A 251 15.56 -10.53 9.95
CA LYS A 251 15.23 -11.96 9.85
C LYS A 251 14.78 -12.59 11.17
N SER A 252 15.15 -12.02 12.32
CA SER A 252 14.74 -12.54 13.63
C SER A 252 13.29 -12.24 13.98
N THR A 253 12.69 -11.25 13.32
CA THR A 253 11.30 -10.80 13.56
C THR A 253 10.42 -10.90 12.31
N THR A 254 10.98 -11.29 11.15
CA THR A 254 10.24 -11.34 9.89
C THR A 254 10.12 -12.76 9.36
N GLU A 255 8.91 -13.20 9.12
CA GLU A 255 8.61 -14.44 8.40
C GLU A 255 8.32 -14.13 6.93
N PHE A 256 8.78 -15.00 6.02
CA PHE A 256 8.40 -14.98 4.61
C PHE A 256 7.59 -16.21 4.25
N TRP A 257 6.29 -16.04 4.13
CA TRP A 257 5.37 -17.10 3.76
C TRP A 257 5.08 -17.06 2.26
N LYS A 258 5.60 -18.07 1.56
CA LYS A 258 5.40 -18.25 0.12
C LYS A 258 4.13 -19.06 -0.11
N ILE A 259 3.26 -18.57 -0.97
CA ILE A 259 2.02 -19.24 -1.37
C ILE A 259 1.99 -19.44 -2.88
N ASP A 260 1.11 -20.32 -3.33
CA ASP A 260 0.72 -20.44 -4.73
C ASP A 260 -0.58 -19.67 -4.97
N GLY A 261 -0.84 -19.30 -6.23
CA GLY A 261 -2.09 -18.65 -6.63
C GLY A 261 -1.89 -17.30 -7.30
N LYS A 262 -2.98 -16.56 -7.41
CA LYS A 262 -2.99 -15.23 -8.00
C LYS A 262 -2.42 -14.18 -7.04
N HIS A 263 -2.33 -12.95 -7.51
CA HIS A 263 -2.04 -11.79 -6.68
C HIS A 263 -3.03 -11.67 -5.51
N ILE A 264 -2.54 -11.46 -4.27
CA ILE A 264 -3.34 -11.33 -3.04
C ILE A 264 -4.40 -12.44 -2.87
N ASN A 265 -3.98 -13.70 -2.90
CA ASN A 265 -4.86 -14.87 -2.86
C ASN A 265 -4.84 -15.60 -1.50
N GLY A 266 -4.18 -15.05 -0.49
CA GLY A 266 -3.98 -15.74 0.78
C GLY A 266 -5.27 -16.07 1.49
N MET A 267 -6.24 -15.16 1.54
CA MET A 267 -7.54 -15.40 2.16
C MET A 267 -8.41 -16.39 1.40
N ASP A 268 -8.31 -16.46 0.07
CA ASP A 268 -9.11 -17.39 -0.73
C ASP A 268 -8.55 -18.82 -0.70
N GLY A 269 -7.23 -18.96 -0.68
CA GLY A 269 -6.57 -20.25 -0.81
C GLY A 269 -6.02 -20.84 0.49
N TYR A 270 -5.75 -19.99 1.51
CA TYR A 270 -5.02 -20.37 2.73
C TYR A 270 -5.66 -19.78 4.00
N GLU A 271 -6.97 -19.62 4.01
CA GLU A 271 -7.74 -18.92 5.04
C GLU A 271 -7.32 -19.28 6.47
N GLU A 272 -7.31 -20.59 6.81
CA GLU A 272 -6.99 -21.05 8.17
C GLU A 272 -5.58 -20.64 8.62
N ILE A 273 -4.60 -20.76 7.72
CA ILE A 273 -3.22 -20.39 8.02
C ILE A 273 -3.11 -18.87 8.14
N TYR A 274 -3.79 -18.14 7.26
CA TYR A 274 -3.79 -16.67 7.25
C TYR A 274 -4.38 -16.13 8.56
N VAL A 275 -5.55 -16.62 8.99
CA VAL A 275 -6.18 -16.26 10.27
C VAL A 275 -5.27 -16.62 11.45
N ARG A 276 -4.62 -17.79 11.43
CA ARG A 276 -3.64 -18.17 12.46
C ARG A 276 -2.50 -17.16 12.58
N LYS A 277 -1.98 -16.60 11.46
CA LYS A 277 -0.94 -15.58 11.49
C LYS A 277 -1.38 -14.33 12.25
N PHE A 278 -2.63 -13.88 12.07
CA PHE A 278 -3.17 -12.78 12.88
C PHE A 278 -3.24 -13.14 14.38
N MET A 279 -3.66 -14.36 14.70
CA MET A 279 -3.73 -14.84 16.10
C MET A 279 -2.35 -14.87 16.76
N GLU A 280 -1.34 -15.40 16.06
CA GLU A 280 0.04 -15.47 16.54
C GLU A 280 0.60 -14.08 16.89
N LEU A 281 0.28 -13.04 16.11
CA LEU A 281 0.74 -11.66 16.37
C LEU A 281 0.17 -11.05 17.66
N ILE A 282 -0.97 -11.52 18.15
CA ILE A 282 -1.56 -11.09 19.43
C ILE A 282 -1.37 -12.12 20.56
N GLY A 283 -0.51 -13.12 20.33
CA GLY A 283 -0.19 -14.13 21.34
C GLY A 283 -1.32 -15.14 21.63
N LYS A 284 -2.15 -15.47 20.66
CA LYS A 284 -3.28 -16.40 20.77
C LYS A 284 -3.19 -17.58 19.81
#